data_ce3817a765896de4d1e9ee732137f0ff
#
_entry.id   ce3817a765896de4d1e9ee732137f0ff
#
_cell.length_a   1.000
_cell.length_b   1.000
_cell.length_c   1.000
_cell.angle_alpha   90.00
_cell.angle_beta   90.00
_cell.angle_gamma   90.00
#
_symmetry.space_group_name_H-M   'P 1'
#
loop_
_entity.id
_entity.type
_entity.pdbx_description
1 polymer ?
#
loop_
_entity_poly.entity_id
_entity_poly.type
_entity_poly.pdbx_seq_one_letter_code
_entity_poly.pdbx_strand_id
1 'polypeptide(L)'
;MTYVLQRLLRSILLLLGVSLLCFLFTEMAPGSFFDEMRLNPQISPETIATLRSQYGMNRPLAVRYSRWLVSAIRGDFGYSVAYNAPVAPLLWTRAKNTLLLTLTATFLTWLIGVPLGLLTASARGKFADKVATPVSSFLLSVPEIVLAVGLLALVVRWRVVPVGGMMSLGFEDLSLWEKIRDIAVHMLLPVSILVLGGVAIIERHVRASVIEVLDTPYIQAARGLGIGRVRLLFRHVLPVAANPAISLFGFSIAALLGGSLVVEVVTGWPGLGPLILDATMSRDLYVVIGAVLLSAVFMIAGNLIADLMLLASDPRIRAGESNAT
;
A
#
# COMPACT_ATOMS: atom_id res chain seq x y z
N MET A 1 25.05 -7.05 10.19
CA MET A 1 25.28 -5.62 9.84
C MET A 1 25.36 -5.38 8.35
N THR A 2 26.07 -6.21 7.61
CA THR A 2 26.23 -6.11 6.13
C THR A 2 24.91 -6.20 5.37
N TYR A 3 23.99 -7.07 5.78
CA TYR A 3 22.68 -7.25 5.12
C TYR A 3 21.82 -5.97 5.14
N VAL A 4 21.59 -5.39 6.33
CA VAL A 4 20.79 -4.17 6.48
C VAL A 4 21.39 -3.00 5.70
N LEU A 5 22.73 -2.88 5.73
CA LEU A 5 23.44 -1.83 4.99
C LEU A 5 23.28 -1.99 3.47
N GLN A 6 23.42 -3.21 2.94
CA GLN A 6 23.19 -3.50 1.53
C GLN A 6 21.73 -3.24 1.12
N ARG A 7 20.77 -3.57 1.99
CA ARG A 7 19.36 -3.32 1.76
C ARG A 7 19.07 -1.82 1.70
N LEU A 8 19.60 -1.06 2.66
CA LEU A 8 19.47 0.41 2.65
C LEU A 8 20.12 1.05 1.41
N LEU A 9 21.31 0.59 1.00
CA LEU A 9 21.96 1.09 -0.21
C LEU A 9 21.11 0.84 -1.46
N ARG A 10 20.57 -0.39 -1.62
CA ARG A 10 19.67 -0.74 -2.73
C ARG A 10 18.39 0.11 -2.69
N SER A 11 17.85 0.37 -1.51
CA SER A 11 16.65 1.22 -1.34
C SER A 11 16.92 2.67 -1.76
N ILE A 12 18.09 3.22 -1.40
CA ILE A 12 18.48 4.57 -1.81
C ILE A 12 18.65 4.64 -3.34
N LEU A 13 19.31 3.65 -3.95
CA LEU A 13 19.47 3.57 -5.41
C LEU A 13 18.11 3.48 -6.11
N LEU A 14 17.17 2.70 -5.55
CA LEU A 14 15.81 2.58 -6.08
C LEU A 14 15.08 3.93 -6.00
N LEU A 15 15.12 4.61 -4.84
CA LEU A 15 14.49 5.92 -4.68
C LEU A 15 15.07 6.98 -5.64
N LEU A 16 16.38 6.98 -5.84
CA LEU A 16 17.04 7.85 -6.83
C LEU A 16 16.56 7.51 -8.25
N GLY A 17 16.50 6.23 -8.60
CA GLY A 17 15.98 5.79 -9.89
C GLY A 17 14.53 6.20 -10.12
N VAL A 18 13.66 5.97 -9.13
CA VAL A 18 12.24 6.36 -9.18
C VAL A 18 12.10 7.88 -9.34
N SER A 19 12.83 8.67 -8.53
CA SER A 19 12.76 10.13 -8.61
C SER A 19 13.23 10.67 -9.97
N LEU A 20 14.32 10.10 -10.51
CA LEU A 20 14.83 10.49 -11.83
C LEU A 20 13.83 10.14 -12.95
N LEU A 21 13.26 8.93 -12.90
CA LEU A 21 12.26 8.52 -13.89
C LEU A 21 10.99 9.38 -13.81
N CYS A 22 10.49 9.69 -12.61
CA CYS A 22 9.37 10.61 -12.45
C CYS A 22 9.67 11.98 -13.04
N PHE A 23 10.87 12.52 -12.79
CA PHE A 23 11.29 13.79 -13.37
C PHE A 23 11.33 13.74 -14.90
N LEU A 24 11.92 12.68 -15.48
CA LEU A 24 12.01 12.49 -16.91
C LEU A 24 10.62 12.34 -17.56
N PHE A 25 9.77 11.47 -17.01
CA PHE A 25 8.44 11.23 -17.59
C PHE A 25 7.54 12.47 -17.51
N THR A 26 7.63 13.22 -16.42
CA THR A 26 6.85 14.45 -16.30
C THR A 26 7.33 15.54 -17.27
N GLU A 27 8.64 15.61 -17.53
CA GLU A 27 9.20 16.53 -18.54
C GLU A 27 8.87 16.11 -19.98
N MET A 28 8.78 14.80 -20.25
CA MET A 28 8.38 14.27 -21.56
C MET A 28 6.87 14.38 -21.81
N ALA A 29 6.08 14.57 -20.77
CA ALA A 29 4.64 14.74 -20.90
C ALA A 29 4.33 16.04 -21.67
N PRO A 30 3.44 16.01 -22.66
CA PRO A 30 3.12 17.20 -23.47
C PRO A 30 2.41 18.26 -22.63
N GLY A 31 2.95 19.48 -22.63
CA GLY A 31 2.43 20.64 -21.91
C GLY A 31 2.90 20.69 -20.45
N SER A 32 2.64 21.81 -19.80
CA SER A 32 2.98 22.08 -18.40
C SER A 32 1.80 22.78 -17.72
N PHE A 33 1.80 22.84 -16.39
CA PHE A 33 0.83 23.65 -15.64
C PHE A 33 0.75 25.10 -16.16
N PHE A 34 1.89 25.69 -16.56
CA PHE A 34 1.94 27.03 -17.11
C PHE A 34 1.33 27.14 -18.53
N ASP A 35 1.29 26.06 -19.30
CA ASP A 35 0.62 26.03 -20.61
C ASP A 35 -0.90 26.01 -20.42
N GLU A 36 -1.39 25.36 -19.38
CA GLU A 36 -2.80 25.39 -19.01
C GLU A 36 -3.22 26.80 -18.50
N MET A 37 -2.38 27.47 -17.71
CA MET A 37 -2.61 28.86 -17.32
C MET A 37 -2.73 29.82 -18.52
N ARG A 38 -2.06 29.55 -19.65
CA ARG A 38 -2.17 30.36 -20.87
C ARG A 38 -3.55 30.31 -21.51
N LEU A 39 -4.32 29.25 -21.23
CA LEU A 39 -5.69 29.12 -21.73
C LEU A 39 -6.67 30.02 -20.94
N ASN A 40 -6.25 30.58 -19.80
CA ASN A 40 -7.06 31.49 -19.02
C ASN A 40 -6.83 32.95 -19.49
N PRO A 41 -7.82 33.61 -20.11
CA PRO A 41 -7.68 34.96 -20.64
C PRO A 41 -7.42 36.04 -19.55
N GLN A 42 -7.66 35.70 -18.29
CA GLN A 42 -7.48 36.62 -17.16
C GLN A 42 -6.01 36.70 -16.68
N ILE A 43 -5.14 35.83 -17.16
CA ILE A 43 -3.74 35.78 -16.74
C ILE A 43 -2.85 36.30 -17.86
N SER A 44 -2.10 37.37 -17.57
CA SER A 44 -1.23 37.95 -18.58
C SER A 44 -0.04 37.04 -18.92
N PRO A 45 0.42 37.01 -20.20
CA PRO A 45 1.62 36.25 -20.58
C PRO A 45 2.86 36.61 -19.76
N GLU A 46 2.98 37.86 -19.34
CA GLU A 46 4.08 38.39 -18.51
C GLU A 46 4.04 37.77 -17.09
N THR A 47 2.85 37.64 -16.50
CA THR A 47 2.66 36.97 -15.22
C THR A 47 3.10 35.52 -15.29
N ILE A 48 2.71 34.80 -16.35
CA ILE A 48 3.10 33.41 -16.56
C ILE A 48 4.62 33.28 -16.73
N ALA A 49 5.24 34.18 -17.50
CA ALA A 49 6.69 34.19 -17.71
C ALA A 49 7.44 34.44 -16.39
N THR A 50 6.95 35.36 -15.59
CA THR A 50 7.51 35.69 -14.26
C THR A 50 7.40 34.49 -13.30
N LEU A 51 6.23 33.88 -13.20
CA LEU A 51 6.02 32.68 -12.39
C LEU A 51 6.94 31.54 -12.85
N ARG A 52 7.00 31.27 -14.16
CA ARG A 52 7.87 30.23 -14.74
C ARG A 52 9.34 30.43 -14.39
N SER A 53 9.81 31.70 -14.37
CA SER A 53 11.17 32.01 -13.96
C SER A 53 11.41 31.89 -12.46
N GLN A 54 10.43 32.29 -11.63
CA GLN A 54 10.49 32.15 -10.17
C GLN A 54 10.56 30.69 -9.73
N TYR A 55 9.78 29.81 -10.38
CA TYR A 55 9.83 28.37 -10.14
C TYR A 55 11.02 27.68 -10.81
N GLY A 56 11.89 28.43 -11.51
CA GLY A 56 13.11 27.92 -12.11
C GLY A 56 12.90 26.96 -13.28
N MET A 57 11.70 26.96 -13.88
CA MET A 57 11.35 26.08 -15.01
C MET A 57 12.14 26.38 -16.28
N ASN A 58 12.80 27.52 -16.38
CA ASN A 58 13.64 27.92 -17.51
C ASN A 58 15.05 27.27 -17.47
N ARG A 59 15.37 26.50 -16.40
CA ARG A 59 16.69 25.87 -16.24
C ARG A 59 16.73 24.48 -16.89
N PRO A 60 17.92 24.01 -17.33
CA PRO A 60 18.08 22.65 -17.82
C PRO A 60 17.60 21.61 -16.80
N LEU A 61 17.01 20.52 -17.28
CA LEU A 61 16.45 19.44 -16.46
C LEU A 61 17.41 18.96 -15.36
N ALA A 62 18.68 18.70 -15.73
CA ALA A 62 19.70 18.23 -14.79
C ALA A 62 19.91 19.18 -13.60
N VAL A 63 19.87 20.50 -13.86
CA VAL A 63 20.00 21.53 -12.82
C VAL A 63 18.74 21.59 -11.93
N ARG A 64 17.57 21.42 -12.53
CA ARG A 64 16.29 21.36 -11.78
C ARG A 64 16.26 20.14 -10.89
N TYR A 65 16.58 18.97 -11.44
CA TYR A 65 16.62 17.71 -10.70
C TYR A 65 17.62 17.75 -9.55
N SER A 66 18.87 18.16 -9.79
CA SER A 66 19.90 18.19 -8.75
C SER A 66 19.55 19.13 -7.59
N ARG A 67 18.99 20.32 -7.88
CA ARG A 67 18.53 21.25 -6.84
C ARG A 67 17.37 20.69 -6.05
N TRP A 68 16.37 20.14 -6.74
CA TRP A 68 15.24 19.51 -6.10
C TRP A 68 15.68 18.34 -5.20
N LEU A 69 16.60 17.49 -5.68
CA LEU A 69 17.11 16.36 -4.90
C LEU A 69 17.79 16.83 -3.60
N VAL A 70 18.61 17.87 -3.67
CA VAL A 70 19.26 18.47 -2.49
C VAL A 70 18.23 19.04 -1.51
N SER A 71 17.18 19.68 -2.00
CA SER A 71 16.07 20.18 -1.17
C SER A 71 15.26 19.06 -0.57
N ALA A 72 14.93 18.01 -1.36
CA ALA A 72 14.15 16.86 -0.92
C ALA A 72 14.85 16.07 0.22
N ILE A 73 16.17 15.93 0.19
CA ILE A 73 16.95 15.34 1.29
C ILE A 73 16.80 16.12 2.60
N ARG A 74 16.53 17.43 2.52
CA ARG A 74 16.27 18.30 3.67
C ARG A 74 14.78 18.33 4.08
N GLY A 75 13.93 17.56 3.42
CA GLY A 75 12.47 17.50 3.65
C GLY A 75 11.67 18.57 2.91
N ASP A 76 12.31 19.37 2.05
CA ASP A 76 11.65 20.33 1.19
C ASP A 76 11.44 19.73 -0.21
N PHE A 77 10.20 19.31 -0.49
CA PHE A 77 9.81 18.73 -1.79
C PHE A 77 9.42 19.79 -2.83
N GLY A 78 9.54 21.08 -2.48
CA GLY A 78 9.18 22.18 -3.35
C GLY A 78 7.80 22.75 -3.06
N TYR A 79 7.28 23.51 -4.01
CA TYR A 79 6.01 24.23 -3.89
C TYR A 79 5.05 23.77 -4.98
N SER A 80 3.82 23.46 -4.59
CA SER A 80 2.73 23.13 -5.47
C SER A 80 2.10 24.38 -6.06
N VAL A 81 2.09 24.47 -7.38
CA VAL A 81 1.45 25.61 -8.06
C VAL A 81 -0.07 25.39 -8.11
N ALA A 82 -0.52 24.16 -8.28
CA ALA A 82 -1.94 23.82 -8.34
C ALA A 82 -2.65 24.04 -6.99
N TYR A 83 -2.00 23.67 -5.88
CA TYR A 83 -2.56 23.82 -4.53
C TYR A 83 -2.14 25.12 -3.83
N ASN A 84 -1.27 25.91 -4.46
CA ASN A 84 -0.68 27.12 -3.89
C ASN A 84 -0.16 26.93 -2.46
N ALA A 85 0.59 25.85 -2.23
CA ALA A 85 1.07 25.43 -0.90
C ALA A 85 2.40 24.67 -0.97
N PRO A 86 3.17 24.62 0.13
CA PRO A 86 4.34 23.74 0.22
C PRO A 86 3.92 22.27 0.06
N VAL A 87 4.71 21.50 -0.70
CA VAL A 87 4.39 20.10 -1.03
C VAL A 87 4.48 19.20 0.20
N ALA A 88 5.49 19.37 1.07
CA ALA A 88 5.73 18.49 2.20
C ALA A 88 4.53 18.36 3.18
N PRO A 89 3.90 19.44 3.68
CA PRO A 89 2.71 19.34 4.53
C PRO A 89 1.53 18.69 3.83
N LEU A 90 1.32 18.97 2.53
CA LEU A 90 0.27 18.37 1.73
C LEU A 90 0.45 16.86 1.64
N LEU A 91 1.65 16.41 1.29
CA LEU A 91 2.00 14.99 1.23
C LEU A 91 1.79 14.30 2.57
N TRP A 92 2.27 14.91 3.66
CA TRP A 92 2.21 14.30 4.98
C TRP A 92 0.78 14.10 5.47
N THR A 93 -0.10 15.06 5.22
CA THR A 93 -1.53 14.94 5.57
C THR A 93 -2.18 13.78 4.82
N ARG A 94 -1.96 13.68 3.51
CA ARG A 94 -2.50 12.61 2.67
C ARG A 94 -1.91 11.25 3.00
N ALA A 95 -0.60 11.21 3.27
CA ALA A 95 0.10 10.00 3.65
C ALA A 95 -0.42 9.35 4.94
N LYS A 96 -0.72 10.16 5.96
CA LYS A 96 -1.33 9.65 7.20
C LYS A 96 -2.66 8.94 6.93
N ASN A 97 -3.49 9.50 6.04
CA ASN A 97 -4.78 8.91 5.69
C ASN A 97 -4.61 7.59 4.93
N THR A 98 -3.68 7.54 3.97
CA THR A 98 -3.33 6.29 3.27
C THR A 98 -2.78 5.25 4.23
N LEU A 99 -1.87 5.63 5.14
CA LEU A 99 -1.32 4.71 6.14
C LEU A 99 -2.40 4.19 7.10
N LEU A 100 -3.30 5.04 7.56
CA LEU A 100 -4.42 4.62 8.41
C LEU A 100 -5.26 3.55 7.71
N LEU A 101 -5.63 3.80 6.44
CA LEU A 101 -6.42 2.89 5.63
C LEU A 101 -5.69 1.56 5.40
N THR A 102 -4.46 1.63 4.90
CA THR A 102 -3.69 0.44 4.50
C THR A 102 -3.23 -0.41 5.68
N LEU A 103 -2.83 0.20 6.80
CA LEU A 103 -2.47 -0.54 8.00
C LEU A 103 -3.68 -1.25 8.61
N THR A 104 -4.84 -0.59 8.64
CA THR A 104 -6.10 -1.22 9.09
C THR A 104 -6.49 -2.37 8.18
N ALA A 105 -6.45 -2.17 6.86
CA ALA A 105 -6.74 -3.21 5.88
C ALA A 105 -5.75 -4.38 5.99
N THR A 106 -4.45 -4.11 6.13
CA THR A 106 -3.42 -5.14 6.33
C THR A 106 -3.71 -5.96 7.59
N PHE A 107 -3.93 -5.29 8.71
CA PHE A 107 -4.23 -5.96 9.97
C PHE A 107 -5.45 -6.89 9.86
N LEU A 108 -6.55 -6.41 9.30
CA LEU A 108 -7.77 -7.21 9.13
C LEU A 108 -7.59 -8.33 8.10
N THR A 109 -6.87 -8.09 7.02
CA THR A 109 -6.53 -9.11 6.02
C THR A 109 -5.80 -10.28 6.65
N TRP A 110 -4.82 -10.02 7.51
CA TRP A 110 -4.07 -11.08 8.19
C TRP A 110 -4.87 -11.72 9.31
N LEU A 111 -5.63 -10.94 10.08
CA LEU A 111 -6.50 -11.43 11.14
C LEU A 111 -7.56 -12.41 10.61
N ILE A 112 -8.06 -12.21 9.38
CA ILE A 112 -9.07 -13.07 8.75
C ILE A 112 -8.41 -14.14 7.89
N GLY A 113 -7.45 -13.77 7.06
CA GLY A 113 -6.85 -14.64 6.04
C GLY A 113 -6.06 -15.81 6.63
N VAL A 114 -5.29 -15.58 7.71
CA VAL A 114 -4.52 -16.67 8.35
C VAL A 114 -5.42 -17.72 9.00
N PRO A 115 -6.40 -17.39 9.86
CA PRO A 115 -7.32 -18.38 10.40
C PRO A 115 -8.11 -19.11 9.30
N LEU A 116 -8.55 -18.39 8.27
CA LEU A 116 -9.29 -18.98 7.15
C LEU A 116 -8.42 -20.00 6.39
N GLY A 117 -7.16 -19.66 6.09
CA GLY A 117 -6.20 -20.58 5.45
C GLY A 117 -5.89 -21.83 6.29
N LEU A 118 -5.77 -21.65 7.63
CA LEU A 118 -5.60 -22.77 8.55
C LEU A 118 -6.83 -23.69 8.57
N LEU A 119 -8.03 -23.11 8.59
CA LEU A 119 -9.29 -23.84 8.59
C LEU A 119 -9.48 -24.64 7.30
N THR A 120 -9.27 -24.00 6.15
CA THR A 120 -9.43 -24.63 4.82
C THR A 120 -8.39 -25.74 4.59
N ALA A 121 -7.11 -25.52 4.99
CA ALA A 121 -6.08 -26.56 4.95
C ALA A 121 -6.43 -27.75 5.84
N SER A 122 -6.90 -27.51 7.07
CA SER A 122 -7.29 -28.54 8.01
C SER A 122 -8.54 -29.31 7.58
N ALA A 123 -9.38 -28.69 6.78
CA ALA A 123 -10.61 -29.25 6.22
C ALA A 123 -10.46 -29.67 4.75
N ARG A 124 -9.24 -29.95 4.29
CA ARG A 124 -8.93 -30.34 2.89
C ARG A 124 -9.90 -31.41 2.39
N GLY A 125 -10.54 -31.14 1.25
CA GLY A 125 -11.55 -31.99 0.62
C GLY A 125 -12.93 -31.99 1.29
N LYS A 126 -13.14 -31.30 2.42
CA LYS A 126 -14.43 -31.15 3.10
C LYS A 126 -15.20 -29.91 2.62
N PHE A 127 -16.41 -29.72 3.12
CA PHE A 127 -17.30 -28.61 2.72
C PHE A 127 -16.65 -27.24 2.82
N ALA A 128 -15.98 -26.93 3.93
CA ALA A 128 -15.30 -25.64 4.12
C ALA A 128 -14.26 -25.33 3.03
N ASP A 129 -13.44 -26.32 2.68
CA ASP A 129 -12.44 -26.21 1.62
C ASP A 129 -13.09 -26.10 0.22
N LYS A 130 -14.16 -26.88 -0.02
CA LYS A 130 -14.90 -26.86 -1.29
C LYS A 130 -15.64 -25.52 -1.54
N VAL A 131 -15.97 -24.76 -0.50
CA VAL A 131 -16.59 -23.44 -0.61
C VAL A 131 -15.55 -22.33 -0.66
N ALA A 132 -14.57 -22.35 0.24
CA ALA A 132 -13.59 -21.28 0.35
C ALA A 132 -12.69 -21.19 -0.89
N THR A 133 -12.24 -22.32 -1.45
CA THR A 133 -11.35 -22.32 -2.62
C THR A 133 -11.95 -21.63 -3.85
N PRO A 134 -13.18 -21.94 -4.30
CA PRO A 134 -13.78 -21.19 -5.42
C PRO A 134 -14.10 -19.73 -5.08
N VAL A 135 -14.48 -19.40 -3.84
CA VAL A 135 -14.70 -18.02 -3.42
C VAL A 135 -13.39 -17.20 -3.49
N SER A 136 -12.29 -17.73 -2.93
CA SER A 136 -10.98 -17.09 -3.03
C SER A 136 -10.53 -16.97 -4.50
N SER A 137 -10.75 -18.00 -5.32
CA SER A 137 -10.42 -17.95 -6.74
C SER A 137 -11.25 -16.90 -7.51
N PHE A 138 -12.53 -16.78 -7.20
CA PHE A 138 -13.38 -15.74 -7.76
C PHE A 138 -12.89 -14.35 -7.38
N LEU A 139 -12.63 -14.09 -6.09
CA LEU A 139 -12.12 -12.78 -5.63
C LEU A 139 -10.79 -12.41 -6.29
N LEU A 140 -9.89 -13.38 -6.50
CA LEU A 140 -8.62 -13.15 -7.19
C LEU A 140 -8.77 -12.89 -8.69
N SER A 141 -9.87 -13.35 -9.31
CA SER A 141 -10.13 -13.16 -10.74
C SER A 141 -10.77 -11.80 -11.03
N VAL A 142 -11.36 -11.14 -10.02
CA VAL A 142 -12.01 -9.84 -10.17
C VAL A 142 -10.98 -8.72 -10.02
N PRO A 143 -10.78 -7.85 -11.03
CA PRO A 143 -9.95 -6.67 -10.86
C PRO A 143 -10.42 -5.80 -9.69
N GLU A 144 -9.47 -5.26 -8.93
CA GLU A 144 -9.76 -4.48 -7.71
C GLU A 144 -10.70 -3.29 -7.97
N ILE A 145 -10.53 -2.63 -9.11
CA ILE A 145 -11.43 -1.52 -9.51
C ILE A 145 -12.88 -1.98 -9.71
N VAL A 146 -13.09 -3.18 -10.27
CA VAL A 146 -14.44 -3.74 -10.46
C VAL A 146 -15.07 -4.09 -9.12
N LEU A 147 -14.28 -4.66 -8.20
CA LEU A 147 -14.71 -4.93 -6.83
C LEU A 147 -15.08 -3.63 -6.11
N ALA A 148 -14.24 -2.60 -6.23
CA ALA A 148 -14.47 -1.30 -5.63
C ALA A 148 -15.76 -0.65 -6.13
N VAL A 149 -15.95 -0.56 -7.45
CA VAL A 149 -17.15 0.03 -8.04
C VAL A 149 -18.39 -0.81 -7.74
N GLY A 150 -18.29 -2.14 -7.73
CA GLY A 150 -19.38 -3.05 -7.38
C GLY A 150 -19.87 -2.87 -5.95
N LEU A 151 -18.93 -2.84 -4.98
CA LEU A 151 -19.28 -2.59 -3.57
C LEU A 151 -19.79 -1.17 -3.34
N LEU A 152 -19.21 -0.17 -4.00
CA LEU A 152 -19.71 1.20 -3.95
C LEU A 152 -21.16 1.27 -4.44
N ALA A 153 -21.49 0.64 -5.56
CA ALA A 153 -22.85 0.58 -6.10
C ALA A 153 -23.85 -0.06 -5.12
N LEU A 154 -23.43 -1.13 -4.42
CA LEU A 154 -24.24 -1.76 -3.38
C LEU A 154 -24.46 -0.83 -2.18
N VAL A 155 -23.43 -0.13 -1.73
CA VAL A 155 -23.52 0.84 -0.62
C VAL A 155 -24.45 2.00 -0.98
N VAL A 156 -24.31 2.56 -2.19
CA VAL A 156 -25.21 3.61 -2.71
C VAL A 156 -26.67 3.14 -2.75
N ARG A 157 -26.90 1.90 -3.19
CA ARG A 157 -28.23 1.31 -3.32
C ARG A 157 -28.92 1.09 -1.97
N TRP A 158 -28.16 0.63 -0.97
CA TRP A 158 -28.72 0.26 0.33
C TRP A 158 -28.47 1.28 1.44
N ARG A 159 -27.60 2.27 1.22
CA ARG A 159 -27.26 3.34 2.17
C ARG A 159 -26.84 2.83 3.55
N VAL A 160 -26.09 1.74 3.58
CA VAL A 160 -25.67 1.06 4.83
C VAL A 160 -24.56 1.82 5.54
N VAL A 161 -23.67 2.44 4.77
CA VAL A 161 -22.53 3.23 5.27
C VAL A 161 -22.34 4.49 4.40
N PRO A 162 -21.56 5.49 4.84
CA PRO A 162 -21.21 6.64 4.00
C PRO A 162 -20.58 6.20 2.67
N VAL A 163 -20.95 6.90 1.60
CA VAL A 163 -20.56 6.56 0.23
C VAL A 163 -19.14 7.01 -0.09
N GLY A 164 -18.61 7.99 0.64
CA GLY A 164 -17.28 8.53 0.38
C GLY A 164 -16.81 9.53 1.44
N GLY A 165 -15.54 9.94 1.29
CA GLY A 165 -14.89 10.83 2.23
C GLY A 165 -14.35 10.11 3.46
N MET A 166 -13.80 10.87 4.41
CA MET A 166 -13.20 10.37 5.66
C MET A 166 -14.02 10.77 6.89
N MET A 167 -14.83 11.79 6.79
CA MET A 167 -15.52 12.45 7.91
C MET A 167 -16.89 12.96 7.49
N SER A 168 -17.83 12.96 8.43
CA SER A 168 -19.16 13.56 8.27
C SER A 168 -19.12 15.08 8.37
N LEU A 169 -20.16 15.74 7.86
CA LEU A 169 -20.38 17.17 8.11
C LEU A 169 -20.55 17.42 9.62
N GLY A 170 -19.88 18.45 10.15
CA GLY A 170 -19.87 18.75 11.60
C GLY A 170 -18.90 17.89 12.42
N PHE A 171 -17.95 17.20 11.79
CA PHE A 171 -16.95 16.37 12.47
C PHE A 171 -16.20 17.12 13.59
N GLU A 172 -15.91 18.39 13.42
CA GLU A 172 -15.15 19.20 14.41
C GLU A 172 -15.90 19.32 15.74
N ASP A 173 -17.23 19.34 15.72
CA ASP A 173 -18.08 19.51 16.92
C ASP A 173 -18.31 18.18 17.68
N LEU A 174 -17.83 17.05 17.12
CA LEU A 174 -18.00 15.73 17.73
C LEU A 174 -17.04 15.53 18.90
N SER A 175 -17.47 14.79 19.91
CA SER A 175 -16.61 14.28 20.97
C SER A 175 -15.54 13.31 20.41
N LEU A 176 -14.46 13.08 21.15
CA LEU A 176 -13.37 12.21 20.70
C LEU A 176 -13.86 10.80 20.30
N TRP A 177 -14.80 10.22 21.05
CA TRP A 177 -15.35 8.90 20.76
C TRP A 177 -16.21 8.91 19.49
N GLU A 178 -17.01 9.94 19.28
CA GLU A 178 -17.81 10.11 18.08
C GLU A 178 -16.91 10.32 16.84
N LYS A 179 -15.82 11.09 16.97
CA LYS A 179 -14.82 11.25 15.91
C LYS A 179 -14.19 9.92 15.48
N ILE A 180 -13.79 9.09 16.45
CA ILE A 180 -13.25 7.75 16.17
C ILE A 180 -14.29 6.87 15.47
N ARG A 181 -15.52 6.88 15.97
CA ARG A 181 -16.63 6.12 15.39
C ARG A 181 -16.94 6.58 13.97
N ASP A 182 -16.98 7.88 13.72
CA ASP A 182 -17.26 8.47 12.41
C ASP A 182 -16.20 8.05 11.39
N ILE A 183 -14.92 8.20 11.70
CA ILE A 183 -13.82 7.73 10.85
C ILE A 183 -13.93 6.21 10.61
N ALA A 184 -14.18 5.42 11.65
CA ALA A 184 -14.31 3.97 11.53
C ALA A 184 -15.44 3.56 10.58
N VAL A 185 -16.58 4.26 10.62
CA VAL A 185 -17.72 4.01 9.73
C VAL A 185 -17.37 4.38 8.28
N HIS A 186 -16.68 5.51 8.04
CA HIS A 186 -16.21 5.90 6.70
C HIS A 186 -15.14 4.94 6.15
N MET A 187 -14.36 4.30 7.02
CA MET A 187 -13.37 3.29 6.63
C MET A 187 -13.99 1.96 6.21
N LEU A 188 -15.25 1.65 6.59
CA LEU A 188 -15.85 0.33 6.33
C LEU A 188 -15.83 -0.04 4.85
N LEU A 189 -16.22 0.86 3.96
CA LEU A 189 -16.25 0.58 2.53
C LEU A 189 -14.82 0.39 1.96
N PRO A 190 -13.89 1.36 2.05
CA PRO A 190 -12.56 1.20 1.46
C PRO A 190 -11.77 0.04 2.08
N VAL A 191 -11.86 -0.17 3.39
CA VAL A 191 -11.21 -1.31 4.06
C VAL A 191 -11.79 -2.63 3.58
N SER A 192 -13.13 -2.75 3.43
CA SER A 192 -13.76 -3.97 2.94
C SER A 192 -13.27 -4.36 1.55
N ILE A 193 -13.10 -3.39 0.64
CA ILE A 193 -12.58 -3.63 -0.71
C ILE A 193 -11.17 -4.22 -0.63
N LEU A 194 -10.25 -3.58 0.10
CA LEU A 194 -8.87 -4.02 0.27
C LEU A 194 -8.77 -5.38 0.96
N VAL A 195 -9.58 -5.60 2.00
CA VAL A 195 -9.59 -6.84 2.78
C VAL A 195 -10.09 -8.02 1.93
N LEU A 196 -11.14 -7.85 1.14
CA LEU A 196 -11.67 -8.92 0.29
C LEU A 196 -10.63 -9.41 -0.72
N GLY A 197 -9.91 -8.50 -1.38
CA GLY A 197 -8.80 -8.85 -2.27
C GLY A 197 -7.63 -9.51 -1.52
N GLY A 198 -7.22 -8.89 -0.42
CA GLY A 198 -6.08 -9.33 0.37
C GLY A 198 -6.30 -10.69 1.06
N VAL A 199 -7.47 -10.92 1.66
CA VAL A 199 -7.81 -12.18 2.35
C VAL A 199 -7.70 -13.38 1.40
N ALA A 200 -8.16 -13.24 0.16
CA ALA A 200 -8.08 -14.33 -0.82
C ALA A 200 -6.63 -14.73 -1.14
N ILE A 201 -5.71 -13.75 -1.19
CA ILE A 201 -4.27 -14.00 -1.38
C ILE A 201 -3.69 -14.72 -0.17
N ILE A 202 -3.91 -14.18 1.04
CA ILE A 202 -3.33 -14.73 2.28
C ILE A 202 -3.89 -16.12 2.59
N GLU A 203 -5.22 -16.31 2.47
CA GLU A 203 -5.87 -17.62 2.64
C GLU A 203 -5.22 -18.67 1.76
N ARG A 204 -5.08 -18.42 0.46
CA ARG A 204 -4.52 -19.36 -0.50
C ARG A 204 -3.07 -19.74 -0.18
N HIS A 205 -2.24 -18.77 0.19
CA HIS A 205 -0.84 -19.02 0.50
C HIS A 205 -0.68 -19.77 1.83
N VAL A 206 -1.39 -19.35 2.88
CA VAL A 206 -1.38 -20.06 4.18
C VAL A 206 -1.91 -21.47 4.02
N ARG A 207 -3.00 -21.65 3.29
CA ARG A 207 -3.55 -22.99 2.99
C ARG A 207 -2.52 -23.87 2.29
N ALA A 208 -1.83 -23.36 1.27
CA ALA A 208 -0.82 -24.14 0.53
C ALA A 208 0.34 -24.53 1.45
N SER A 209 0.92 -23.61 2.19
CA SER A 209 2.03 -23.86 3.13
C SER A 209 1.64 -24.88 4.22
N VAL A 210 0.44 -24.74 4.77
CA VAL A 210 -0.04 -25.66 5.82
C VAL A 210 -0.24 -27.08 5.25
N ILE A 211 -0.79 -27.21 4.05
CA ILE A 211 -0.97 -28.53 3.39
C ILE A 211 0.40 -29.17 3.12
N GLU A 212 1.36 -28.42 2.61
CA GLU A 212 2.71 -28.90 2.35
C GLU A 212 3.34 -29.49 3.62
N VAL A 213 3.25 -28.77 4.75
CA VAL A 213 3.77 -29.25 6.03
C VAL A 213 2.99 -30.46 6.54
N LEU A 214 1.65 -30.48 6.40
CA LEU A 214 0.81 -31.60 6.83
C LEU A 214 1.11 -32.91 6.10
N ASP A 215 1.61 -32.84 4.87
CA ASP A 215 1.97 -34.01 4.04
C ASP A 215 3.40 -34.51 4.31
N THR A 216 4.18 -33.85 5.19
CA THR A 216 5.55 -34.28 5.54
C THR A 216 5.57 -35.56 6.39
N PRO A 217 6.61 -36.41 6.22
CA PRO A 217 6.73 -37.69 6.95
C PRO A 217 6.76 -37.51 8.49
N TYR A 218 7.39 -36.42 9.00
CA TYR A 218 7.47 -36.20 10.44
C TYR A 218 6.10 -35.88 11.06
N ILE A 219 5.22 -35.17 10.34
CA ILE A 219 3.84 -34.92 10.80
C ILE A 219 3.01 -36.19 10.73
N GLN A 220 3.23 -37.05 9.74
CA GLN A 220 2.56 -38.37 9.66
C GLN A 220 3.00 -39.25 10.84
N ALA A 221 4.30 -39.30 11.17
CA ALA A 221 4.80 -39.99 12.35
C ALA A 221 4.20 -39.44 13.66
N ALA A 222 4.12 -38.09 13.80
CA ALA A 222 3.52 -37.46 14.96
C ALA A 222 2.03 -37.84 15.13
N ARG A 223 1.28 -37.96 14.01
CA ARG A 223 -0.11 -38.45 14.03
C ARG A 223 -0.17 -39.93 14.47
N GLY A 224 0.76 -40.78 13.98
CA GLY A 224 0.85 -42.17 14.39
C GLY A 224 1.11 -42.37 15.88
N LEU A 225 1.83 -41.44 16.51
CA LEU A 225 2.06 -41.36 17.97
C LEU A 225 0.85 -40.83 18.76
N GLY A 226 -0.30 -40.58 18.12
CA GLY A 226 -1.53 -40.15 18.79
C GLY A 226 -1.57 -38.67 19.22
N ILE A 227 -0.71 -37.81 18.66
CA ILE A 227 -0.76 -36.38 18.95
C ILE A 227 -2.07 -35.80 18.44
N GLY A 228 -2.85 -35.20 19.32
CA GLY A 228 -4.14 -34.61 19.01
C GLY A 228 -4.05 -33.49 17.96
N ARG A 229 -5.08 -33.40 17.09
CA ARG A 229 -5.10 -32.55 15.88
C ARG A 229 -4.79 -31.07 16.13
N VAL A 230 -5.36 -30.50 17.22
CA VAL A 230 -5.12 -29.09 17.59
C VAL A 230 -3.65 -28.87 18.00
N ARG A 231 -3.11 -29.78 18.86
CA ARG A 231 -1.71 -29.70 19.30
C ARG A 231 -0.77 -29.87 18.12
N LEU A 232 -1.07 -30.80 17.19
CA LEU A 232 -0.29 -31.02 15.97
C LEU A 232 -0.25 -29.73 15.12
N LEU A 233 -1.41 -29.09 14.89
CA LEU A 233 -1.53 -27.90 14.07
C LEU A 233 -0.73 -26.73 14.68
N PHE A 234 -0.97 -26.39 15.94
CA PHE A 234 -0.38 -25.18 16.55
C PHE A 234 1.08 -25.36 16.98
N ARG A 235 1.52 -26.57 17.37
CA ARG A 235 2.86 -26.81 17.90
C ARG A 235 3.85 -27.35 16.87
N HIS A 236 3.38 -27.99 15.82
CA HIS A 236 4.26 -28.67 14.84
C HIS A 236 4.10 -28.12 13.41
N VAL A 237 2.88 -27.80 12.98
CA VAL A 237 2.61 -27.35 11.61
C VAL A 237 2.79 -25.85 11.47
N LEU A 238 2.10 -25.07 12.31
CA LEU A 238 2.06 -23.62 12.20
C LEU A 238 3.45 -22.94 12.29
N PRO A 239 4.36 -23.34 13.21
CA PRO A 239 5.69 -22.72 13.27
C PRO A 239 6.50 -22.91 11.99
N VAL A 240 6.35 -24.03 11.29
CA VAL A 240 7.04 -24.33 10.03
C VAL A 240 6.35 -23.62 8.86
N ALA A 241 5.02 -23.67 8.81
CA ALA A 241 4.22 -23.02 7.77
C ALA A 241 4.23 -21.47 7.88
N ALA A 242 4.65 -20.91 9.01
CA ALA A 242 4.70 -19.47 9.22
C ALA A 242 5.83 -18.77 8.43
N ASN A 243 6.94 -19.44 8.14
CA ASN A 243 8.07 -18.82 7.43
C ASN A 243 7.69 -18.23 6.06
N PRO A 244 7.02 -18.97 5.15
CA PRO A 244 6.51 -18.39 3.91
C PRO A 244 5.48 -17.26 4.15
N ALA A 245 4.64 -17.38 5.19
CA ALA A 245 3.66 -16.36 5.52
C ALA A 245 4.32 -15.05 5.98
N ILE A 246 5.40 -15.11 6.78
CA ILE A 246 6.16 -13.92 7.20
C ILE A 246 6.76 -13.21 5.99
N SER A 247 7.30 -13.96 5.00
CA SER A 247 7.79 -13.38 3.74
C SER A 247 6.70 -12.62 2.98
N LEU A 248 5.47 -13.18 2.98
CA LEU A 248 4.31 -12.55 2.34
C LEU A 248 3.83 -11.31 3.07
N PHE A 249 4.11 -11.17 4.37
CA PHE A 249 3.66 -10.00 5.14
C PHE A 249 4.20 -8.69 4.56
N GLY A 250 5.49 -8.62 4.25
CA GLY A 250 6.06 -7.43 3.62
C GLY A 250 5.54 -7.17 2.22
N PHE A 251 5.39 -8.23 1.43
CA PHE A 251 4.78 -8.11 0.11
C PHE A 251 3.32 -7.62 0.20
N SER A 252 2.56 -8.07 1.19
CA SER A 252 1.17 -7.64 1.37
C SER A 252 1.05 -6.16 1.74
N ILE A 253 1.97 -5.61 2.56
CA ILE A 253 2.01 -4.18 2.84
C ILE A 253 2.26 -3.39 1.53
N ALA A 254 3.23 -3.80 0.74
CA ALA A 254 3.54 -3.16 -0.53
C ALA A 254 2.37 -3.25 -1.53
N ALA A 255 1.74 -4.41 -1.64
CA ALA A 255 0.61 -4.64 -2.54
C ALA A 255 -0.63 -3.83 -2.12
N LEU A 256 -0.94 -3.77 -0.82
CA LEU A 256 -2.06 -2.98 -0.30
C LEU A 256 -1.83 -1.48 -0.44
N LEU A 257 -0.58 -1.01 -0.29
CA LEU A 257 -0.25 0.40 -0.57
C LEU A 257 -0.45 0.74 -2.05
N GLY A 258 -0.08 -0.16 -2.97
CA GLY A 258 -0.30 0.03 -4.41
C GLY A 258 -1.79 0.01 -4.78
N GLY A 259 -2.53 -0.98 -4.27
CA GLY A 259 -3.97 -1.14 -4.50
C GLY A 259 -4.80 -0.02 -3.86
N SER A 260 -4.39 0.47 -2.68
CA SER A 260 -5.13 1.51 -1.97
C SER A 260 -5.34 2.78 -2.79
N LEU A 261 -4.40 3.14 -3.70
CA LEU A 261 -4.52 4.35 -4.52
C LEU A 261 -5.79 4.34 -5.36
N VAL A 262 -6.13 3.19 -5.97
CA VAL A 262 -7.36 3.04 -6.76
C VAL A 262 -8.59 3.07 -5.86
N VAL A 263 -8.55 2.36 -4.74
CA VAL A 263 -9.67 2.32 -3.77
C VAL A 263 -9.93 3.70 -3.18
N GLU A 264 -8.88 4.45 -2.84
CA GLU A 264 -8.98 5.83 -2.33
C GLU A 264 -9.68 6.75 -3.33
N VAL A 265 -9.33 6.65 -4.62
CA VAL A 265 -9.97 7.43 -5.69
C VAL A 265 -11.45 7.07 -5.82
N VAL A 266 -11.77 5.77 -5.90
CA VAL A 266 -13.15 5.29 -6.10
C VAL A 266 -14.05 5.64 -4.91
N THR A 267 -13.51 5.55 -3.69
CA THR A 267 -14.29 5.81 -2.46
C THR A 267 -14.20 7.25 -1.97
N GLY A 268 -13.46 8.13 -2.67
CA GLY A 268 -13.22 9.50 -2.25
C GLY A 268 -12.46 9.64 -0.94
N TRP A 269 -11.69 8.61 -0.53
CA TRP A 269 -10.85 8.68 0.67
C TRP A 269 -9.70 9.67 0.44
N PRO A 270 -9.49 10.67 1.32
CA PRO A 270 -8.53 11.75 1.07
C PRO A 270 -7.07 11.34 1.35
N GLY A 271 -6.58 10.33 0.66
CA GLY A 271 -5.22 9.81 0.73
C GLY A 271 -4.30 10.30 -0.39
N LEU A 272 -3.23 9.53 -0.65
CA LEU A 272 -2.25 9.80 -1.72
C LEU A 272 -2.82 9.52 -3.11
N GLY A 273 -3.78 8.58 -3.27
CA GLY A 273 -4.38 8.23 -4.55
C GLY A 273 -5.04 9.41 -5.25
N PRO A 274 -6.06 10.05 -4.65
CA PRO A 274 -6.64 11.26 -5.21
C PRO A 274 -5.62 12.37 -5.43
N LEU A 275 -4.67 12.56 -4.51
CA LEU A 275 -3.62 13.56 -4.64
C LEU A 275 -2.74 13.34 -5.88
N ILE A 276 -2.32 12.08 -6.13
CA ILE A 276 -1.52 11.73 -7.32
C ILE A 276 -2.34 11.95 -8.59
N LEU A 277 -3.61 11.54 -8.59
CA LEU A 277 -4.50 11.72 -9.73
C LEU A 277 -4.68 13.21 -10.06
N ASP A 278 -5.06 14.02 -9.07
CA ASP A 278 -5.30 15.45 -9.24
C ASP A 278 -4.01 16.18 -9.67
N ALA A 279 -2.88 15.85 -9.04
CA ALA A 279 -1.58 16.43 -9.38
C ALA A 279 -1.13 16.03 -10.80
N THR A 280 -1.44 14.81 -11.24
CA THR A 280 -1.14 14.35 -12.59
C THR A 280 -2.02 15.07 -13.61
N MET A 281 -3.31 15.24 -13.33
CA MET A 281 -4.24 15.96 -14.20
C MET A 281 -3.90 17.44 -14.31
N SER A 282 -3.50 18.08 -13.20
CA SER A 282 -3.05 19.47 -13.15
C SER A 282 -1.57 19.66 -13.52
N ARG A 283 -0.86 18.57 -13.84
CA ARG A 283 0.57 18.60 -14.22
C ARG A 283 1.47 19.23 -13.16
N ASP A 284 1.15 19.01 -11.87
CA ASP A 284 1.96 19.51 -10.76
C ASP A 284 3.12 18.55 -10.47
N LEU A 285 4.24 18.81 -11.13
CA LEU A 285 5.45 17.99 -11.10
C LEU A 285 5.90 17.63 -9.68
N TYR A 286 5.99 18.61 -8.78
CA TYR A 286 6.56 18.40 -7.45
C TYR A 286 5.66 17.57 -6.54
N VAL A 287 4.35 17.72 -6.66
CA VAL A 287 3.38 16.90 -5.94
C VAL A 287 3.42 15.45 -6.45
N VAL A 288 3.43 15.24 -7.78
CA VAL A 288 3.53 13.90 -8.36
C VAL A 288 4.79 13.17 -7.89
N ILE A 289 5.95 13.80 -8.04
CA ILE A 289 7.22 13.17 -7.65
C ILE A 289 7.25 12.90 -6.14
N GLY A 290 6.85 13.88 -5.33
CA GLY A 290 6.82 13.74 -3.87
C GLY A 290 5.89 12.62 -3.41
N ALA A 291 4.69 12.51 -3.99
CA ALA A 291 3.71 11.47 -3.63
C ALA A 291 4.17 10.07 -4.05
N VAL A 292 4.73 9.92 -5.26
CA VAL A 292 5.29 8.65 -5.74
C VAL A 292 6.48 8.22 -4.89
N LEU A 293 7.40 9.15 -4.56
CA LEU A 293 8.53 8.84 -3.67
C LEU A 293 8.08 8.44 -2.28
N LEU A 294 7.11 9.14 -1.70
CA LEU A 294 6.60 8.80 -0.37
C LEU A 294 5.92 7.43 -0.36
N SER A 295 5.17 7.09 -1.42
CA SER A 295 4.62 5.75 -1.60
C SER A 295 5.72 4.68 -1.72
N ALA A 296 6.79 4.98 -2.46
CA ALA A 296 7.96 4.09 -2.57
C ALA A 296 8.69 3.93 -1.22
N VAL A 297 8.82 4.98 -0.41
CA VAL A 297 9.39 4.91 0.95
C VAL A 297 8.54 3.99 1.84
N PHE A 298 7.22 4.11 1.81
CA PHE A 298 6.34 3.23 2.59
C PHE A 298 6.46 1.77 2.15
N MET A 299 6.52 1.52 0.85
CA MET A 299 6.73 0.17 0.30
C MET A 299 8.07 -0.42 0.76
N ILE A 300 9.14 0.36 0.69
CA ILE A 300 10.48 -0.04 1.17
C ILE A 300 10.46 -0.31 2.68
N ALA A 301 9.82 0.56 3.46
CA ALA A 301 9.70 0.38 4.90
C ALA A 301 8.91 -0.90 5.25
N GLY A 302 7.81 -1.18 4.55
CA GLY A 302 7.05 -2.42 4.71
C GLY A 302 7.88 -3.66 4.41
N ASN A 303 8.62 -3.66 3.30
CA ASN A 303 9.52 -4.75 2.94
C ASN A 303 10.66 -4.93 3.96
N LEU A 304 11.24 -3.83 4.46
CA LEU A 304 12.29 -3.89 5.48
C LEU A 304 11.77 -4.49 6.80
N ILE A 305 10.56 -4.12 7.22
CA ILE A 305 9.90 -4.70 8.40
C ILE A 305 9.76 -6.23 8.23
N ALA A 306 9.32 -6.69 7.06
CA ALA A 306 9.20 -8.12 6.79
C ALA A 306 10.55 -8.84 6.81
N ASP A 307 11.59 -8.26 6.20
CA ASP A 307 12.93 -8.82 6.24
C ASP A 307 13.45 -8.95 7.68
N LEU A 308 13.20 -7.94 8.53
CA LEU A 308 13.56 -8.00 9.94
C LEU A 308 12.76 -9.05 10.71
N MET A 309 11.47 -9.22 10.40
CA MET A 309 10.64 -10.27 10.99
C MET A 309 11.15 -11.67 10.59
N LEU A 310 11.55 -11.86 9.33
CA LEU A 310 12.16 -13.12 8.87
C LEU A 310 13.47 -13.42 9.59
N LEU A 311 14.36 -12.45 9.69
CA LEU A 311 15.62 -12.58 10.43
C LEU A 311 15.40 -12.88 11.91
N ALA A 312 14.32 -12.40 12.50
CA ALA A 312 13.95 -12.70 13.89
C ALA A 312 13.37 -14.11 14.05
N SER A 313 12.59 -14.57 13.04
CA SER A 313 11.84 -15.84 13.11
C SER A 313 12.68 -17.05 12.74
N ASP A 314 13.68 -16.93 11.85
CA ASP A 314 14.48 -18.06 11.38
C ASP A 314 15.99 -17.83 11.60
N PRO A 315 16.58 -18.46 12.64
CA PRO A 315 18.02 -18.39 12.89
C PRO A 315 18.88 -18.95 11.77
N ARG A 316 18.33 -19.81 10.88
CA ARG A 316 19.07 -20.43 9.77
C ARG A 316 19.38 -19.43 8.68
N ILE A 317 18.55 -18.44 8.48
CA ILE A 317 18.80 -17.33 7.54
C ILE A 317 20.01 -16.50 8.01
N ARG A 318 20.21 -16.36 9.34
CA ARG A 318 21.42 -15.72 9.90
C ARG A 318 22.70 -16.51 9.64
N ALA A 319 22.60 -17.84 9.59
CA ALA A 319 23.76 -18.73 9.38
C ALA A 319 24.11 -18.94 7.90
N GLY A 320 23.14 -18.83 7.00
CA GLY A 320 23.33 -19.04 5.55
C GLY A 320 24.10 -17.91 4.86
N GLU A 321 24.14 -16.72 5.42
CA GLU A 321 24.96 -15.61 4.90
C GLU A 321 26.47 -15.79 5.13
N SER A 322 26.87 -16.69 6.01
CA SER A 322 28.30 -16.98 6.28
C SER A 322 28.96 -17.89 5.22
N ASN A 323 28.18 -18.57 4.35
CA ASN A 323 28.69 -19.52 3.38
C ASN A 323 28.61 -19.05 1.90
N ALA A 324 28.27 -17.78 1.68
CA ALA A 324 28.14 -17.19 0.34
C ALA A 324 29.20 -16.10 0.06
N THR A 325 30.37 -16.18 0.74
CA THR A 325 31.58 -15.37 0.42
C THR A 325 32.68 -16.21 -0.13
#